data_9e52e7813906abaecb9556d10d87e14f
#
_entry.id   9e52e7813906abaecb9556d10d87e14f
#
_cell.length_a   1.000
_cell.length_b   1.000
_cell.length_c   1.000
_cell.angle_alpha   90.00
_cell.angle_beta   90.00
_cell.angle_gamma   90.00
#
_symmetry.space_group_name_H-M   'P 1'
#
loop_
_entity.id
_entity.type
_entity.pdbx_description
1 polymer ?
#
loop_
_entity_poly.entity_id
_entity_poly.type
_entity_poly.pdbx_seq_one_letter_code
_entity_poly.pdbx_strand_id
1 'polypeptide(L)'
;MYLRIRSRPFSTAVCSCVMLCARTREWRTNVRASDSKLKSHTNERETVPTFSQLVRMGREQVQVKTKSPALMGCPEKRGVCIRVYTQTPKKPNSALRKVARVRLTNSVEVTTYIPGIGHNLQEHSIVLVRGGRVKDLPGVRYHIVRGTLDAAGVENRKQGRSKYGAKRPKAAQAK
;
A
#
# COMPACT_ATOMS: atom_id res chain seq x y z
N MET A 1 16.96 58.27 -11.68
CA MET A 1 18.03 57.60 -12.43
C MET A 1 17.48 56.27 -12.93
N TYR A 2 16.91 56.27 -14.15
CA TYR A 2 16.20 55.16 -14.77
C TYR A 2 17.19 54.29 -15.54
N LEU A 3 17.29 52.99 -15.22
CA LEU A 3 18.01 52.02 -16.04
C LEU A 3 17.04 51.20 -16.87
N ARG A 4 17.13 51.42 -18.12
CA ARG A 4 16.38 50.92 -19.28
C ARG A 4 16.83 49.48 -19.57
N ILE A 5 15.93 48.48 -19.41
CA ILE A 5 16.17 47.10 -19.83
C ILE A 5 15.84 46.99 -21.32
N ARG A 6 16.85 46.67 -22.12
CA ARG A 6 16.74 46.39 -23.55
C ARG A 6 16.19 44.98 -23.79
N SER A 7 15.07 44.89 -24.46
CA SER A 7 14.52 43.71 -25.10
C SER A 7 15.34 43.34 -26.35
N ARG A 8 15.74 42.10 -26.48
CA ARG A 8 16.33 41.54 -27.71
C ARG A 8 15.25 40.84 -28.52
N PRO A 9 15.21 41.04 -29.85
CA PRO A 9 14.22 40.36 -30.71
C PRO A 9 14.64 38.92 -31.03
N PHE A 10 13.66 38.06 -31.09
CA PHE A 10 13.75 36.71 -31.61
C PHE A 10 14.02 36.74 -33.13
N SER A 11 15.11 36.13 -33.55
CA SER A 11 15.42 35.90 -34.94
C SER A 11 14.86 34.55 -35.37
N THR A 12 13.89 34.58 -36.23
CA THR A 12 13.36 33.47 -37.01
C THR A 12 14.40 33.06 -38.08
N ALA A 13 15.06 31.95 -37.87
CA ALA A 13 15.82 31.29 -38.93
C ALA A 13 15.05 30.05 -39.40
N VAL A 14 14.33 30.24 -40.50
CA VAL A 14 13.80 29.18 -41.34
C VAL A 14 14.98 28.49 -42.02
N CYS A 15 15.31 27.27 -41.67
CA CYS A 15 16.22 26.46 -42.44
C CYS A 15 15.44 25.32 -43.09
N SER A 16 15.16 25.56 -44.37
CA SER A 16 14.71 24.60 -45.34
C SER A 16 15.86 23.63 -45.60
N CYS A 17 15.77 22.36 -45.22
CA CYS A 17 16.60 21.32 -45.76
C CYS A 17 15.72 20.13 -46.14
N VAL A 18 15.61 20.07 -47.44
CA VAL A 18 14.90 19.11 -48.28
C VAL A 18 15.59 17.74 -48.22
N MET A 19 14.76 16.72 -48.08
CA MET A 19 14.91 15.34 -48.58
C MET A 19 16.28 14.66 -48.48
N LEU A 20 16.38 13.60 -47.77
CA LEU A 20 16.65 12.23 -48.32
C LEU A 20 16.75 11.21 -47.20
N CYS A 21 16.22 10.08 -47.50
CA CYS A 21 16.48 8.76 -46.90
C CYS A 21 15.40 8.23 -45.96
N ALA A 22 14.36 7.77 -46.63
CA ALA A 22 13.52 6.71 -46.12
C ALA A 22 14.36 5.44 -45.84
N ARG A 23 14.59 5.18 -44.55
CA ARG A 23 14.91 3.83 -44.07
C ARG A 23 14.11 3.64 -42.79
N THR A 24 12.89 3.22 -42.99
CA THR A 24 12.02 2.66 -41.95
C THR A 24 12.70 1.39 -41.43
N ARG A 25 13.47 1.51 -40.36
CA ARG A 25 13.75 0.37 -39.51
C ARG A 25 12.49 0.11 -38.71
N GLU A 26 11.68 -0.80 -39.21
CA GLU A 26 10.70 -1.48 -38.40
C GLU A 26 11.38 -2.06 -37.18
N TRP A 27 11.22 -1.39 -36.05
CA TRP A 27 11.41 -1.98 -34.74
C TRP A 27 10.29 -3.00 -34.57
N ARG A 28 10.49 -4.20 -35.06
CA ARG A 28 9.68 -5.34 -34.63
C ARG A 28 9.90 -5.46 -33.13
N THR A 29 9.02 -4.86 -32.37
CA THR A 29 8.81 -5.19 -30.97
C THR A 29 8.39 -6.66 -30.94
N ASN A 30 9.37 -7.52 -30.72
CA ASN A 30 9.13 -8.89 -30.33
C ASN A 30 8.53 -8.86 -28.91
N VAL A 31 7.28 -8.44 -28.84
CA VAL A 31 6.43 -8.71 -27.69
C VAL A 31 6.24 -10.22 -27.74
N ARG A 32 7.12 -10.94 -27.04
CA ARG A 32 6.80 -12.31 -26.65
C ARG A 32 5.48 -12.20 -25.90
N ALA A 33 4.41 -12.54 -26.60
CA ALA A 33 3.15 -12.87 -25.97
C ALA A 33 3.49 -13.95 -24.94
N SER A 34 3.58 -13.55 -23.68
CA SER A 34 3.54 -14.49 -22.58
C SER A 34 2.15 -15.09 -22.66
N ASP A 35 2.05 -16.26 -23.28
CA ASP A 35 0.89 -17.12 -23.16
C ASP A 35 0.58 -17.28 -21.66
N SER A 36 -0.25 -16.39 -21.16
CA SER A 36 -1.00 -16.64 -19.95
C SER A 36 -1.95 -17.77 -20.29
N LYS A 37 -1.41 -18.99 -20.30
CA LYS A 37 -2.17 -20.23 -20.38
C LYS A 37 -3.18 -20.18 -19.26
N LEU A 38 -4.37 -19.69 -19.61
CA LEU A 38 -5.56 -19.76 -18.77
C LEU A 38 -5.71 -21.24 -18.44
N LYS A 39 -5.24 -21.67 -17.27
CA LYS A 39 -5.47 -23.01 -16.77
C LYS A 39 -6.98 -23.10 -16.54
N SER A 40 -7.68 -23.62 -17.55
CA SER A 40 -9.05 -24.10 -17.40
C SER A 40 -9.01 -25.08 -16.22
N HIS A 41 -9.80 -24.79 -15.17
CA HIS A 41 -10.11 -25.73 -14.12
C HIS A 41 -10.96 -26.86 -14.72
N THR A 42 -10.34 -27.70 -15.50
CA THR A 42 -10.88 -29.03 -15.75
C THR A 42 -10.70 -29.79 -14.45
N ASN A 43 -11.78 -30.40 -13.96
CA ASN A 43 -11.76 -31.38 -12.86
C ASN A 43 -10.85 -32.56 -13.24
N GLU A 44 -9.54 -32.33 -13.22
CA GLU A 44 -8.56 -33.40 -13.25
C GLU A 44 -8.72 -34.10 -11.89
N ARG A 45 -9.26 -35.30 -11.97
CA ARG A 45 -9.30 -36.24 -10.85
C ARG A 45 -7.90 -36.21 -10.24
N GLU A 46 -7.80 -35.93 -8.95
CA GLU A 46 -6.55 -35.92 -8.22
C GLU A 46 -5.91 -37.31 -8.32
N THR A 47 -5.18 -37.55 -9.41
CA THR A 47 -4.41 -38.78 -9.59
C THR A 47 -3.19 -38.68 -8.70
N VAL A 48 -3.13 -39.55 -7.71
CA VAL A 48 -1.96 -39.67 -6.84
C VAL A 48 -0.74 -39.92 -7.72
N PRO A 49 0.29 -39.07 -7.71
CA PRO A 49 1.45 -39.27 -8.56
C PRO A 49 2.19 -40.54 -8.18
N THR A 50 2.65 -41.27 -9.18
CA THR A 50 3.46 -42.48 -8.95
C THR A 50 4.84 -42.10 -8.42
N PHE A 51 5.52 -43.05 -7.78
CA PHE A 51 6.88 -42.83 -7.26
C PHE A 51 7.86 -42.31 -8.34
N SER A 52 7.82 -42.88 -9.53
CA SER A 52 8.64 -42.44 -10.66
C SER A 52 8.33 -41.00 -11.12
N GLN A 53 7.08 -40.58 -11.07
CA GLN A 53 6.70 -39.20 -11.37
C GLN A 53 7.22 -38.23 -10.30
N LEU A 54 7.18 -38.59 -9.03
CA LEU A 54 7.71 -37.77 -7.94
C LEU A 54 9.23 -37.62 -8.00
N VAL A 55 9.95 -38.68 -8.41
CA VAL A 55 11.40 -38.63 -8.60
C VAL A 55 11.78 -37.67 -9.72
N ARG A 56 11.03 -37.65 -10.84
CA ARG A 56 11.33 -36.80 -12.02
C ARG A 56 10.88 -35.33 -11.78
N MET A 57 9.71 -35.10 -11.23
CA MET A 57 9.10 -33.76 -11.13
C MET A 57 9.20 -33.15 -9.74
N GLY A 58 9.48 -33.98 -8.72
CA GLY A 58 9.43 -33.56 -7.33
C GLY A 58 8.00 -33.23 -6.86
N ARG A 59 7.86 -32.64 -5.69
CA ARG A 59 6.58 -32.15 -5.17
C ARG A 59 6.48 -30.65 -5.39
N GLU A 60 5.35 -30.21 -5.95
CA GLU A 60 5.05 -28.78 -6.04
C GLU A 60 4.73 -28.24 -4.64
N GLN A 61 5.39 -27.16 -4.26
CA GLN A 61 5.08 -26.47 -3.01
C GLN A 61 3.79 -25.66 -3.17
N VAL A 62 2.81 -25.93 -2.33
CA VAL A 62 1.56 -25.17 -2.30
C VAL A 62 1.85 -23.75 -1.85
N GLN A 63 1.61 -22.77 -2.71
CA GLN A 63 1.75 -21.36 -2.36
C GLN A 63 0.63 -20.92 -1.43
N VAL A 64 0.96 -20.63 -0.17
CA VAL A 64 0.02 -20.11 0.81
C VAL A 64 -0.26 -18.63 0.53
N LYS A 65 -1.52 -18.29 0.25
CA LYS A 65 -1.94 -16.89 0.07
C LYS A 65 -1.87 -16.14 1.40
N THR A 66 -1.13 -15.04 1.42
CA THR A 66 -1.02 -14.18 2.62
C THR A 66 -2.33 -13.41 2.88
N LYS A 67 -2.66 -13.17 4.16
CA LYS A 67 -3.83 -12.37 4.55
C LYS A 67 -3.60 -10.85 4.37
N SER A 68 -2.35 -10.42 4.29
CA SER A 68 -1.93 -9.01 4.15
C SER A 68 -0.99 -8.80 2.95
N PRO A 69 -1.49 -8.87 1.71
CA PRO A 69 -0.66 -8.82 0.52
C PRO A 69 0.13 -7.51 0.36
N ALA A 70 -0.42 -6.39 0.82
CA ALA A 70 0.24 -5.09 0.69
C ALA A 70 1.52 -4.94 1.51
N LEU A 71 1.74 -5.77 2.52
CA LEU A 71 2.96 -5.75 3.33
C LEU A 71 4.12 -6.52 2.68
N MET A 72 3.85 -7.38 1.68
CA MET A 72 4.88 -8.15 0.96
C MET A 72 5.83 -8.91 1.89
N GLY A 73 5.30 -9.60 2.90
CA GLY A 73 6.09 -10.36 3.86
C GLY A 73 6.74 -9.54 4.98
N CYS A 74 6.69 -8.22 4.96
CA CYS A 74 7.18 -7.38 6.05
C CYS A 74 6.16 -7.35 7.21
N PRO A 75 6.60 -7.29 8.48
CA PRO A 75 5.67 -7.19 9.62
C PRO A 75 4.91 -5.86 9.62
N GLU A 76 5.57 -4.78 9.25
CA GLU A 76 5.02 -3.42 9.21
C GLU A 76 5.59 -2.65 8.03
N LYS A 77 4.85 -1.65 7.53
CA LYS A 77 5.31 -0.71 6.51
C LYS A 77 4.88 0.69 6.84
N ARG A 78 5.76 1.65 6.52
CA ARG A 78 5.48 3.08 6.59
C ARG A 78 4.60 3.50 5.42
N GLY A 79 3.72 4.46 5.66
CA GLY A 79 2.89 5.07 4.63
C GLY A 79 2.48 6.48 4.99
N VAL A 80 1.84 7.15 4.05
CA VAL A 80 1.32 8.51 4.19
C VAL A 80 -0.20 8.46 4.08
N CYS A 81 -0.89 9.13 5.00
CA CYS A 81 -2.34 9.25 4.96
C CYS A 81 -2.77 10.13 3.79
N ILE A 82 -3.60 9.58 2.89
CA ILE A 82 -4.22 10.33 1.79
C ILE A 82 -5.51 11.00 2.28
N ARG A 83 -6.32 10.23 3.02
CA ARG A 83 -7.61 10.68 3.54
C ARG A 83 -7.94 10.00 4.85
N VAL A 84 -8.52 10.75 5.78
CA VAL A 84 -9.02 10.22 7.05
C VAL A 84 -10.54 10.43 7.09
N TYR A 85 -11.29 9.37 7.35
CA TYR A 85 -12.76 9.41 7.35
C TYR A 85 -13.35 8.39 8.33
N THR A 86 -14.67 8.40 8.45
CA THR A 86 -15.40 7.43 9.26
C THR A 86 -16.16 6.47 8.37
N GLN A 87 -16.26 5.23 8.77
CA GLN A 87 -16.99 4.19 8.06
C GLN A 87 -17.95 3.48 9.01
N THR A 88 -19.17 3.23 8.52
CA THR A 88 -20.16 2.43 9.24
C THR A 88 -19.80 0.95 9.15
N PRO A 89 -19.93 0.18 10.22
CA PRO A 89 -19.74 -1.26 10.21
C PRO A 89 -20.90 -1.95 9.49
N LYS A 90 -20.72 -3.22 9.21
CA LYS A 90 -21.80 -4.04 8.70
C LYS A 90 -22.78 -4.45 9.81
N LYS A 91 -24.03 -4.75 9.40
CA LYS A 91 -25.05 -5.29 10.30
C LYS A 91 -24.53 -6.52 11.07
N PRO A 92 -24.86 -6.71 12.35
CA PRO A 92 -25.85 -5.98 13.18
C PRO A 92 -25.29 -4.75 13.89
N ASN A 93 -24.02 -4.39 13.74
CA ASN A 93 -23.39 -3.31 14.52
C ASN A 93 -23.65 -1.93 13.89
N SER A 94 -23.68 -0.91 14.73
CA SER A 94 -23.81 0.49 14.34
C SER A 94 -22.80 1.33 15.11
N ALA A 95 -21.96 2.05 14.39
CA ALA A 95 -20.96 2.98 14.95
C ALA A 95 -20.33 3.81 13.83
N LEU A 96 -19.55 4.82 14.18
CA LEU A 96 -18.69 5.56 13.26
C LEU A 96 -17.23 5.16 13.50
N ARG A 97 -16.78 4.11 12.78
CA ARG A 97 -15.41 3.61 12.90
C ARG A 97 -14.44 4.53 12.16
N LYS A 98 -13.33 4.90 12.82
CA LYS A 98 -12.30 5.77 12.24
C LYS A 98 -11.37 4.93 11.36
N VAL A 99 -11.27 5.32 10.10
CA VAL A 99 -10.41 4.68 9.11
C VAL A 99 -9.60 5.71 8.35
N ALA A 100 -8.45 5.31 7.85
CA ALA A 100 -7.61 6.13 7.01
C ALA A 100 -7.24 5.38 5.73
N ARG A 101 -7.23 6.07 4.60
CA ARG A 101 -6.63 5.58 3.37
C ARG A 101 -5.17 5.98 3.35
N VAL A 102 -4.29 5.01 3.28
CA VAL A 102 -2.85 5.20 3.41
C VAL A 102 -2.15 4.67 2.16
N ARG A 103 -1.27 5.47 1.58
CA ARG A 103 -0.33 5.05 0.55
C ARG A 103 0.94 4.57 1.22
N LEU A 104 1.26 3.30 1.04
CA LEU A 104 2.47 2.68 1.56
C LEU A 104 3.69 3.04 0.72
N THR A 105 4.89 2.77 1.23
CA THR A 105 6.17 2.98 0.53
C THR A 105 6.31 2.18 -0.76
N ASN A 106 5.53 1.11 -0.95
CA ASN A 106 5.45 0.34 -2.19
C ASN A 106 4.38 0.87 -3.18
N SER A 107 3.92 2.12 -3.01
CA SER A 107 2.90 2.79 -3.81
C SER A 107 1.49 2.15 -3.77
N VAL A 108 1.29 1.10 -2.97
CA VAL A 108 -0.02 0.46 -2.80
C VAL A 108 -0.87 1.26 -1.83
N GLU A 109 -2.10 1.56 -2.22
CA GLU A 109 -3.07 2.23 -1.34
C GLU A 109 -3.91 1.20 -0.59
N VAL A 110 -4.00 1.38 0.72
CA VAL A 110 -4.75 0.49 1.61
C VAL A 110 -5.63 1.26 2.56
N THR A 111 -6.80 0.68 2.88
CA THR A 111 -7.66 1.20 3.93
C THR A 111 -7.24 0.58 5.26
N THR A 112 -6.93 1.42 6.23
CA THR A 112 -6.41 1.04 7.55
C THR A 112 -7.36 1.50 8.64
N TYR A 113 -7.47 0.72 9.70
CA TYR A 113 -8.26 1.07 10.88
C TYR A 113 -7.41 1.81 11.90
N ILE A 114 -7.96 2.86 12.49
CA ILE A 114 -7.32 3.64 13.57
C ILE A 114 -7.87 3.11 14.90
N PRO A 115 -7.09 2.34 15.68
CA PRO A 115 -7.55 1.78 16.94
C PRO A 115 -7.53 2.84 18.06
N GLY A 116 -8.42 2.66 19.04
CA GLY A 116 -8.49 3.50 20.22
C GLY A 116 -9.50 4.65 20.12
N ILE A 117 -9.59 5.43 21.18
CA ILE A 117 -10.47 6.59 21.30
C ILE A 117 -9.67 7.84 20.91
N GLY A 118 -10.22 8.65 20.01
CA GLY A 118 -9.56 9.85 19.51
C GLY A 118 -8.30 9.57 18.67
N HIS A 119 -7.97 10.49 17.83
CA HIS A 119 -6.74 10.46 17.01
C HIS A 119 -6.38 11.88 16.57
N ASN A 120 -5.10 12.09 16.28
CA ASN A 120 -4.56 13.35 15.76
C ASN A 120 -4.16 13.27 14.27
N LEU A 121 -4.54 12.18 13.57
CA LEU A 121 -4.16 11.96 12.19
C LEU A 121 -4.94 12.88 11.25
N GLN A 122 -4.21 13.47 10.32
CA GLN A 122 -4.71 14.31 9.25
C GLN A 122 -4.20 13.81 7.90
N GLU A 123 -4.57 14.47 6.83
CA GLU A 123 -3.98 14.24 5.52
C GLU A 123 -2.48 14.53 5.57
N HIS A 124 -1.70 13.74 4.83
CA HIS A 124 -0.24 13.78 4.78
C HIS A 124 0.52 13.33 6.04
N SER A 125 -0.18 12.91 7.12
CA SER A 125 0.49 12.32 8.29
C SER A 125 1.19 11.02 7.93
N ILE A 126 2.42 10.86 8.43
CA ILE A 126 3.21 9.65 8.24
C ILE A 126 2.84 8.64 9.32
N VAL A 127 2.47 7.43 8.90
CA VAL A 127 2.00 6.39 9.81
C VAL A 127 2.69 5.06 9.57
N LEU A 128 2.74 4.24 10.60
CA LEU A 128 3.19 2.86 10.51
C LEU A 128 1.96 1.94 10.45
N VAL A 129 1.94 1.06 9.45
CA VAL A 129 0.82 0.16 9.17
C VAL A 129 1.24 -1.28 9.41
N ARG A 130 0.43 -2.01 10.19
CA ARG A 130 0.58 -3.45 10.43
C ARG A 130 -0.59 -4.24 9.84
N GLY A 131 -0.38 -5.52 9.63
CA GLY A 131 -1.46 -6.44 9.25
C GLY A 131 -2.44 -6.70 10.40
N GLY A 132 -3.65 -7.04 10.05
CA GLY A 132 -4.72 -7.39 10.96
C GLY A 132 -6.08 -7.01 10.38
N ARG A 133 -6.95 -8.01 10.21
CA ARG A 133 -8.30 -7.79 9.68
C ARG A 133 -9.23 -7.26 10.76
N VAL A 134 -10.05 -6.27 10.41
CA VAL A 134 -11.19 -5.84 11.22
C VAL A 134 -12.43 -6.60 10.74
N LYS A 135 -12.97 -7.50 11.58
CA LYS A 135 -14.14 -8.31 11.21
C LYS A 135 -15.38 -7.47 10.93
N ASP A 136 -15.48 -6.34 11.60
CA ASP A 136 -16.63 -5.44 11.58
C ASP A 136 -16.71 -4.56 10.31
N LEU A 137 -15.56 -4.28 9.70
CA LEU A 137 -15.47 -3.41 8.53
C LEU A 137 -15.12 -4.21 7.27
N PRO A 138 -15.92 -4.07 6.19
CA PRO A 138 -15.61 -4.73 4.93
C PRO A 138 -14.36 -4.13 4.29
N GLY A 139 -13.46 -4.99 3.79
CA GLY A 139 -12.27 -4.56 3.05
C GLY A 139 -11.10 -4.05 3.90
N VAL A 140 -11.25 -3.85 5.21
CA VAL A 140 -10.19 -3.37 6.09
C VAL A 140 -9.38 -4.54 6.64
N ARG A 141 -8.12 -4.66 6.20
CA ARG A 141 -7.19 -5.73 6.56
C ARG A 141 -5.96 -5.25 7.32
N TYR A 142 -5.87 -3.98 7.62
CA TYR A 142 -4.69 -3.32 8.18
C TYR A 142 -5.07 -2.41 9.34
N HIS A 143 -4.13 -2.23 10.27
CA HIS A 143 -4.26 -1.33 11.40
C HIS A 143 -3.11 -0.33 11.40
N ILE A 144 -3.37 0.87 11.90
CA ILE A 144 -2.32 1.86 12.22
C ILE A 144 -1.76 1.54 13.60
N VAL A 145 -0.45 1.59 13.73
CA VAL A 145 0.26 1.44 15.02
C VAL A 145 0.23 2.80 15.71
N ARG A 146 -0.39 2.85 16.91
CA ARG A 146 -0.48 4.08 17.72
C ARG A 146 0.82 4.31 18.50
N GLY A 147 1.13 5.59 18.73
CA GLY A 147 2.33 5.98 19.48
C GLY A 147 3.63 5.94 18.69
N THR A 148 3.56 5.81 17.37
CA THR A 148 4.70 5.81 16.46
C THR A 148 4.54 6.86 15.37
N LEU A 149 5.64 7.48 14.93
CA LEU A 149 5.62 8.53 13.92
C LEU A 149 4.61 9.63 14.30
N ASP A 150 3.72 10.01 13.39
CA ASP A 150 2.74 11.06 13.63
C ASP A 150 1.48 10.59 14.37
N ALA A 151 1.32 9.28 14.60
CA ALA A 151 0.18 8.73 15.32
C ALA A 151 0.39 8.83 16.83
N ALA A 152 -0.24 9.79 17.50
CA ALA A 152 -0.20 9.90 18.95
C ALA A 152 -0.78 8.65 19.64
N GLY A 153 -0.28 8.32 20.83
CA GLY A 153 -0.86 7.29 21.68
C GLY A 153 -2.25 7.69 22.20
N VAL A 154 -3.00 6.73 22.74
CA VAL A 154 -4.28 7.01 23.37
C VAL A 154 -4.05 7.57 24.75
N GLU A 155 -4.65 8.72 25.05
CA GLU A 155 -4.55 9.38 26.35
C GLU A 155 -5.28 8.60 27.44
N ASN A 156 -4.84 8.74 28.68
CA ASN A 156 -5.47 8.18 29.89
C ASN A 156 -5.72 6.66 29.89
N ARG A 157 -5.10 5.93 28.99
CA ARG A 157 -5.27 4.49 28.92
C ARG A 157 -4.36 3.76 29.91
N LYS A 158 -4.99 2.98 30.81
CA LYS A 158 -4.30 2.23 31.88
C LYS A 158 -4.02 0.77 31.49
N GLN A 159 -4.95 0.11 30.78
CA GLN A 159 -4.84 -1.31 30.39
C GLN A 159 -4.47 -1.48 28.90
N GLY A 160 -3.69 -2.51 28.59
CA GLY A 160 -3.28 -2.81 27.21
C GLY A 160 -2.50 -1.68 26.54
N ARG A 161 -1.70 -0.94 27.29
CA ARG A 161 -1.03 0.29 26.86
C ARG A 161 -0.15 0.11 25.62
N SER A 162 0.56 -0.99 25.50
CA SER A 162 1.41 -1.28 24.34
C SER A 162 0.62 -1.35 23.02
N LYS A 163 -0.61 -1.85 23.06
CA LYS A 163 -1.48 -1.91 21.87
C LYS A 163 -1.94 -0.53 21.38
N TYR A 164 -1.93 0.46 22.26
CA TYR A 164 -2.45 1.81 21.98
C TYR A 164 -1.40 2.92 22.13
N GLY A 165 -0.13 2.54 22.28
CA GLY A 165 0.97 3.50 22.34
C GLY A 165 0.95 4.40 23.58
N ALA A 166 0.26 4.00 24.66
CA ALA A 166 0.16 4.78 25.89
C ALA A 166 1.40 4.56 26.78
N LYS A 167 2.05 5.64 27.21
CA LYS A 167 3.19 5.62 28.13
C LYS A 167 2.74 5.23 29.54
N ARG A 168 3.64 4.64 30.32
CA ARG A 168 3.40 4.39 31.76
C ARG A 168 3.23 5.73 32.49
N PRO A 169 2.19 5.91 33.32
CA PRO A 169 2.10 7.10 34.15
C PRO A 169 3.33 7.19 35.06
N LYS A 170 3.96 8.34 35.11
CA LYS A 170 5.02 8.60 36.07
C LYS A 170 4.40 8.53 37.46
N ALA A 171 5.01 7.80 38.39
CA ALA A 171 4.64 7.88 39.79
C ALA A 171 4.76 9.34 40.21
N ALA A 172 3.70 9.88 40.84
CA ALA A 172 3.77 11.21 41.42
C ALA A 172 4.94 11.19 42.41
N GLN A 173 5.96 12.00 42.16
CA GLN A 173 6.99 12.21 43.16
C GLN A 173 6.26 12.86 44.34
N ALA A 174 6.13 12.10 45.41
CA ALA A 174 5.66 12.66 46.70
C ALA A 174 6.63 13.80 47.06
N LYS A 175 6.10 15.00 47.06
CA LYS A 175 6.76 16.20 47.51
C LYS A 175 6.76 16.19 49.01
#